data_199b4f0791241037031d856e11bafa12
#
_entry.id   199b4f0791241037031d856e11bafa12
#
_cell.length_a   1.000
_cell.length_b   1.000
_cell.length_c   1.000
_cell.angle_alpha   90.00
_cell.angle_beta   90.00
_cell.angle_gamma   90.00
#
_symmetry.space_group_name_H-M   'P 1'
#
loop_
_entity.id
_entity.type
_entity.pdbx_description
1 polymer ?
#
loop_
_entity_poly.entity_id
_entity_poly.type
_entity_poly.pdbx_seq_one_letter_code
_entity_poly.pdbx_strand_id
1 'polypeptide(L)'
;MIFYYSGTGNSLWVAKEIGKYQNERLINIATEMKKNQEEYVYELERKEKIGFVFPTYSWAPPQIVERFIKKIKFEGYRQHYLFSVYTCGSDTGCMSKYLDNMFKDKKMEIYYTEFIQMPENFITMFDLDSTLLRNKKLVDAQKQIIKINEQIKDRRLHAFDKEKYNISDYFKTYIVKKLFYIFCMGTSKFSVDNNCNSCGLCTKVCPF
;
A
#
# COMPACT_ATOMS: atom_id res chain seq x y z
N MET A 1 -1.29 -2.23 -15.34
CA MET A 1 -1.17 -3.24 -14.23
C MET A 1 -1.16 -2.56 -12.87
N ILE A 2 -1.65 -3.25 -11.82
CA ILE A 2 -1.69 -2.72 -10.45
C ILE A 2 -1.02 -3.71 -9.51
N PHE A 3 0.08 -3.29 -8.90
CA PHE A 3 0.78 -4.02 -7.85
C PHE A 3 0.13 -3.70 -6.51
N TYR A 4 -0.25 -4.72 -5.76
CA TYR A 4 -0.86 -4.50 -4.46
C TYR A 4 -0.26 -5.38 -3.37
N TYR A 5 -0.28 -4.86 -2.15
CA TYR A 5 -0.04 -5.60 -0.93
C TYR A 5 -1.16 -5.31 0.07
N SER A 6 -1.64 -6.34 0.75
CA SER A 6 -2.67 -6.19 1.77
C SER A 6 -2.49 -7.24 2.87
N GLY A 7 -2.34 -6.81 4.11
CA GLY A 7 -2.26 -7.71 5.28
C GLY A 7 -3.63 -8.21 5.73
N THR A 8 -4.65 -7.37 5.71
CA THR A 8 -5.95 -7.60 6.36
C THR A 8 -7.17 -7.35 5.46
N GLY A 9 -6.96 -7.05 4.18
CA GLY A 9 -8.04 -6.90 3.19
C GLY A 9 -8.34 -5.47 2.75
N ASN A 10 -8.08 -4.43 3.55
CA ASN A 10 -8.42 -3.04 3.20
C ASN A 10 -7.81 -2.62 1.85
N SER A 11 -6.52 -2.76 1.68
CA SER A 11 -5.84 -2.39 0.42
C SER A 11 -6.20 -3.32 -0.74
N LEU A 12 -6.52 -4.59 -0.48
CA LEU A 12 -7.01 -5.51 -1.50
C LEU A 12 -8.35 -5.05 -2.06
N TRP A 13 -9.27 -4.58 -1.18
CA TRP A 13 -10.54 -4.03 -1.64
C TRP A 13 -10.30 -2.81 -2.55
N VAL A 14 -9.46 -1.87 -2.14
CA VAL A 14 -9.09 -0.70 -2.96
C VAL A 14 -8.49 -1.12 -4.30
N ALA A 15 -7.55 -2.07 -4.29
CA ALA A 15 -6.91 -2.56 -5.51
C ALA A 15 -7.92 -3.21 -6.47
N LYS A 16 -8.88 -3.99 -5.95
CA LYS A 16 -9.95 -4.61 -6.75
C LYS A 16 -10.88 -3.56 -7.38
N GLU A 17 -11.29 -2.55 -6.63
CA GLU A 17 -12.15 -1.49 -7.15
C GLU A 17 -11.45 -0.69 -8.25
N ILE A 18 -10.16 -0.36 -8.08
CA ILE A 18 -9.38 0.33 -9.11
C ILE A 18 -9.16 -0.59 -10.31
N GLY A 19 -8.72 -1.83 -10.09
CA GLY A 19 -8.45 -2.78 -11.17
C GLY A 19 -9.66 -3.04 -12.05
N LYS A 20 -10.83 -3.23 -11.42
CA LYS A 20 -12.10 -3.41 -12.14
C LYS A 20 -12.47 -2.18 -12.97
N TYR A 21 -12.39 -0.98 -12.39
CA TYR A 21 -12.78 0.25 -13.08
C TYR A 21 -11.83 0.62 -14.21
N GLN A 22 -10.52 0.45 -13.98
CA GLN A 22 -9.48 0.78 -14.96
C GLN A 22 -9.24 -0.32 -16.00
N ASN A 23 -9.86 -1.49 -15.83
CA ASN A 23 -9.60 -2.70 -16.61
C ASN A 23 -8.11 -3.11 -16.56
N GLU A 24 -7.52 -3.08 -15.37
CA GLU A 24 -6.11 -3.38 -15.14
C GLU A 24 -5.94 -4.68 -14.34
N ARG A 25 -4.95 -5.48 -14.71
CA ARG A 25 -4.61 -6.70 -13.98
C ARG A 25 -4.01 -6.39 -12.59
N LEU A 26 -4.32 -7.24 -11.62
CA LEU A 26 -3.80 -7.15 -10.26
C LEU A 26 -2.62 -8.11 -10.07
N ILE A 27 -1.54 -7.63 -9.47
CA ILE A 27 -0.34 -8.41 -9.14
C ILE A 27 -0.10 -8.31 -7.65
N ASN A 28 -0.16 -9.45 -6.95
CA ASN A 28 0.05 -9.50 -5.50
C ASN A 28 1.55 -9.47 -5.18
N ILE A 29 2.02 -8.40 -4.58
CA ILE A 29 3.42 -8.20 -4.20
C ILE A 29 3.92 -9.33 -3.28
N ALA A 30 3.10 -9.80 -2.31
CA ALA A 30 3.52 -10.88 -1.42
C ALA A 30 3.75 -12.19 -2.19
N THR A 31 2.89 -12.50 -3.15
CA THR A 31 3.04 -13.68 -4.02
C THR A 31 4.28 -13.57 -4.90
N GLU A 32 4.55 -12.41 -5.48
CA GLU A 32 5.76 -12.19 -6.26
C GLU A 32 7.02 -12.35 -5.39
N MET A 33 7.03 -11.74 -4.22
CA MET A 33 8.17 -11.78 -3.30
C MET A 33 8.48 -13.20 -2.77
N LYS A 34 7.50 -14.11 -2.72
CA LYS A 34 7.73 -15.53 -2.40
C LYS A 34 8.59 -16.26 -3.44
N LYS A 35 8.62 -15.79 -4.68
CA LYS A 35 9.46 -16.36 -5.74
C LYS A 35 10.97 -16.13 -5.49
N ASN A 36 11.30 -15.25 -4.56
CA ASN A 36 12.67 -14.90 -4.12
C ASN A 36 13.63 -14.58 -5.26
N GLN A 37 13.17 -13.86 -6.27
CA GLN A 37 13.95 -13.44 -7.42
C GLN A 37 14.85 -12.25 -7.08
N GLU A 38 15.96 -12.09 -7.81
CA GLU A 38 16.80 -10.91 -7.70
C GLU A 38 16.10 -9.68 -8.26
N GLU A 39 15.40 -9.86 -9.39
CA GLU A 39 14.66 -8.83 -10.09
C GLU A 39 13.28 -9.36 -10.54
N TYR A 40 12.31 -8.47 -10.55
CA TYR A 40 10.95 -8.72 -11.04
C TYR A 40 10.73 -7.88 -12.29
N VAL A 41 10.79 -8.50 -13.46
CA VAL A 41 10.71 -7.82 -14.76
C VAL A 41 9.29 -7.90 -15.29
N TYR A 42 8.74 -6.75 -15.72
CA TYR A 42 7.42 -6.64 -16.33
C TYR A 42 7.51 -5.85 -17.62
N GLU A 43 7.02 -6.43 -18.70
CA GLU A 43 6.86 -5.74 -19.97
C GLU A 43 5.64 -4.80 -19.90
N LEU A 44 5.78 -3.60 -20.43
CA LEU A 44 4.75 -2.58 -20.47
C LEU A 44 4.21 -2.35 -21.87
N GLU A 45 2.89 -2.39 -22.01
CA GLU A 45 2.22 -1.91 -23.20
C GLU A 45 2.24 -0.37 -23.26
N ARG A 46 2.31 0.20 -24.46
CA ARG A 46 2.53 1.64 -24.69
C ARG A 46 1.62 2.59 -23.89
N LYS A 47 0.39 2.18 -23.59
CA LYS A 47 -0.60 3.02 -22.88
C LYS A 47 -0.96 2.48 -21.50
N GLU A 48 -0.30 1.45 -21.04
CA GLU A 48 -0.58 0.82 -19.75
C GLU A 48 -0.35 1.80 -18.60
N LYS A 49 -1.19 1.72 -17.58
CA LYS A 49 -1.02 2.44 -16.32
C LYS A 49 -0.30 1.55 -15.33
N ILE A 50 0.54 2.14 -14.50
CA ILE A 50 1.24 1.44 -13.42
C ILE A 50 0.66 1.92 -12.11
N GLY A 51 0.05 1.03 -11.34
CA GLY A 51 -0.53 1.34 -10.04
C GLY A 51 0.20 0.64 -8.91
N PHE A 52 0.29 1.32 -7.76
CA PHE A 52 0.73 0.72 -6.50
C PHE A 52 -0.32 0.94 -5.43
N VAL A 53 -0.84 -0.15 -4.83
CA VAL A 53 -1.89 -0.10 -3.80
C VAL A 53 -1.47 -0.90 -2.58
N PHE A 54 -1.30 -0.24 -1.43
CA PHE A 54 -0.82 -0.89 -0.21
C PHE A 54 -1.16 -0.09 1.05
N PRO A 55 -1.05 -0.68 2.26
CA PRO A 55 -1.31 0.04 3.50
C PRO A 55 -0.13 0.91 3.93
N THR A 56 -0.41 1.90 4.76
CA THR A 56 0.60 2.66 5.48
C THR A 56 0.96 1.92 6.77
N TYR A 57 2.22 1.53 6.92
CA TYR A 57 2.75 0.94 8.14
C TYR A 57 3.78 1.89 8.77
N SER A 58 3.46 2.39 9.96
CA SER A 58 4.33 3.37 10.65
C SER A 58 4.78 4.51 9.73
N TRP A 59 3.80 5.18 9.09
CA TRP A 59 3.96 6.35 8.20
C TRP A 59 4.83 6.13 6.96
N ALA A 60 4.95 4.87 6.50
CA ALA A 60 5.72 4.53 5.30
C ALA A 60 5.16 3.27 4.62
N PRO A 61 5.66 2.91 3.41
CA PRO A 61 5.33 1.64 2.79
C PRO A 61 5.75 0.46 3.67
N PRO A 62 5.01 -0.66 3.68
CA PRO A 62 5.49 -1.90 4.28
C PRO A 62 6.85 -2.32 3.71
N GLN A 63 7.74 -2.89 4.53
CA GLN A 63 9.09 -3.30 4.08
C GLN A 63 9.07 -4.24 2.87
N ILE A 64 8.05 -5.10 2.75
CA ILE A 64 7.91 -5.98 1.59
C ILE A 64 7.67 -5.18 0.30
N VAL A 65 6.87 -4.09 0.39
CA VAL A 65 6.62 -3.19 -0.74
C VAL A 65 7.89 -2.44 -1.11
N GLU A 66 8.64 -1.94 -0.14
CA GLU A 66 9.91 -1.27 -0.38
C GLU A 66 10.92 -2.19 -1.07
N ARG A 67 11.06 -3.44 -0.57
CA ARG A 67 11.94 -4.44 -1.17
C ARG A 67 11.52 -4.78 -2.60
N PHE A 68 10.21 -4.89 -2.84
CA PHE A 68 9.68 -5.15 -4.17
C PHE A 68 9.95 -3.99 -5.13
N ILE A 69 9.68 -2.73 -4.71
CA ILE A 69 9.96 -1.54 -5.52
C ILE A 69 11.45 -1.43 -5.87
N LYS A 70 12.35 -1.78 -4.97
CA LYS A 70 13.80 -1.79 -5.26
C LYS A 70 14.16 -2.80 -6.36
N LYS A 71 13.49 -3.94 -6.39
CA LYS A 71 13.79 -5.06 -7.29
C LYS A 71 12.99 -5.05 -8.61
N ILE A 72 11.90 -4.28 -8.70
CA ILE A 72 11.07 -4.26 -9.91
C ILE A 72 11.79 -3.55 -11.06
N LYS A 73 11.62 -4.08 -12.26
CA LYS A 73 12.06 -3.47 -13.52
C LYS A 73 10.89 -3.46 -14.50
N PHE A 74 10.81 -2.41 -15.28
CA PHE A 74 9.83 -2.27 -16.34
C PHE A 74 10.54 -2.17 -17.70
N GLU A 75 10.35 -3.18 -18.53
CA GLU A 75 10.76 -3.14 -19.92
C GLU A 75 9.75 -2.32 -20.73
N GLY A 76 10.25 -1.50 -21.65
CA GLY A 76 9.40 -0.60 -22.43
C GLY A 76 8.89 0.63 -21.66
N TYR A 77 9.43 0.96 -20.48
CA TYR A 77 9.03 2.16 -19.74
C TYR A 77 9.34 3.43 -20.54
N ARG A 78 8.31 4.24 -20.78
CA ARG A 78 8.37 5.52 -21.52
C ARG A 78 7.50 6.57 -20.84
N GLN A 79 7.84 6.92 -19.60
CA GLN A 79 7.04 7.87 -18.79
C GLN A 79 5.56 7.44 -18.68
N HIS A 80 5.32 6.15 -18.45
CA HIS A 80 3.98 5.63 -18.20
C HIS A 80 3.34 6.32 -17.01
N TYR A 81 2.02 6.47 -17.05
CA TYR A 81 1.28 7.05 -15.95
C TYR A 81 1.36 6.14 -14.72
N LEU A 82 2.17 6.57 -13.77
CA LEU A 82 2.39 5.88 -12.49
C LEU A 82 1.54 6.56 -11.41
N PHE A 83 0.75 5.76 -10.70
CA PHE A 83 -0.06 6.24 -9.59
C PHE A 83 0.13 5.37 -8.35
N SER A 84 -0.13 5.95 -7.18
CA SER A 84 -0.17 5.23 -5.92
C SER A 84 -1.44 5.57 -5.14
N VAL A 85 -2.08 4.54 -4.57
CA VAL A 85 -3.19 4.71 -3.63
C VAL A 85 -2.89 3.86 -2.41
N TYR A 86 -2.88 4.47 -1.24
CA TYR A 86 -2.58 3.74 -0.02
C TYR A 86 -3.65 3.91 1.04
N THR A 87 -3.85 2.87 1.84
CA THR A 87 -4.80 2.89 2.94
C THR A 87 -4.11 3.25 4.25
N CYS A 88 -4.81 3.99 5.11
CA CYS A 88 -4.33 4.34 6.45
C CYS A 88 -5.48 4.33 7.45
N GLY A 89 -5.17 4.24 8.74
CA GLY A 89 -6.14 4.41 9.82
C GLY A 89 -6.50 5.88 10.05
N SER A 90 -5.49 6.77 10.03
CA SER A 90 -5.67 8.21 10.29
C SER A 90 -4.65 9.11 9.61
N ASP A 91 -3.36 8.82 9.72
CA ASP A 91 -2.24 9.69 9.34
C ASP A 91 -1.23 8.94 8.46
N THR A 92 -0.67 9.62 7.49
CA THR A 92 0.27 9.07 6.51
C THR A 92 1.69 9.62 6.64
N GLY A 93 1.91 10.64 7.50
CA GLY A 93 3.20 11.32 7.61
C GLY A 93 3.73 11.79 6.24
N CYS A 94 5.01 11.55 5.99
CA CYS A 94 5.66 11.85 4.70
C CYS A 94 5.61 10.68 3.69
N MET A 95 4.63 9.78 3.77
CA MET A 95 4.52 8.58 2.94
C MET A 95 4.70 8.87 1.45
N SER A 96 3.95 9.85 0.93
CA SER A 96 3.99 10.18 -0.51
C SER A 96 5.37 10.64 -0.95
N LYS A 97 6.02 11.48 -0.15
CA LYS A 97 7.40 11.94 -0.43
C LYS A 97 8.41 10.80 -0.35
N TYR A 98 8.24 9.93 0.64
CA TYR A 98 9.10 8.76 0.81
C TYR A 98 9.02 7.84 -0.41
N LEU A 99 7.80 7.57 -0.89
CA LEU A 99 7.55 6.75 -2.06
C LEU A 99 8.06 7.41 -3.35
N ASP A 100 7.83 8.70 -3.53
CA ASP A 100 8.31 9.47 -4.67
C ASP A 100 9.85 9.40 -4.80
N ASN A 101 10.58 9.52 -3.69
CA ASN A 101 12.02 9.37 -3.69
C ASN A 101 12.45 7.96 -4.14
N MET A 102 11.75 6.90 -3.71
CA MET A 102 12.07 5.54 -4.14
C MET A 102 11.90 5.34 -5.66
N PHE A 103 10.89 5.98 -6.26
CA PHE A 103 10.69 5.90 -7.71
C PHE A 103 11.64 6.82 -8.49
N LYS A 104 12.00 7.97 -7.94
CA LYS A 104 13.04 8.85 -8.53
C LYS A 104 14.40 8.17 -8.62
N ASP A 105 14.78 7.37 -7.63
CA ASP A 105 16.00 6.56 -7.67
C ASP A 105 16.00 5.57 -8.86
N LYS A 106 14.81 5.23 -9.37
CA LYS A 106 14.60 4.40 -10.56
C LYS A 106 14.35 5.23 -11.83
N LYS A 107 14.49 6.54 -11.79
CA LYS A 107 14.18 7.48 -12.89
C LYS A 107 12.72 7.40 -13.35
N MET A 108 11.82 7.17 -12.40
CA MET A 108 10.37 7.11 -12.60
C MET A 108 9.70 8.22 -11.80
N GLU A 109 8.57 8.72 -12.29
CA GLU A 109 7.80 9.78 -11.66
C GLU A 109 6.40 9.29 -11.30
N ILE A 110 5.95 9.59 -10.08
CA ILE A 110 4.56 9.36 -9.65
C ILE A 110 3.74 10.59 -10.04
N TYR A 111 2.76 10.39 -10.91
CA TYR A 111 1.89 11.46 -11.39
C TYR A 111 0.66 11.68 -10.51
N TYR A 112 0.22 10.64 -9.81
CA TYR A 112 -0.97 10.71 -8.96
C TYR A 112 -0.74 9.93 -7.67
N THR A 113 -1.06 10.57 -6.55
CA THR A 113 -1.02 9.94 -5.23
C THR A 113 -2.24 10.33 -4.43
N GLU A 114 -2.89 9.35 -3.81
CA GLU A 114 -4.03 9.57 -2.95
C GLU A 114 -4.04 8.54 -1.80
N PHE A 115 -4.72 8.85 -0.69
CA PHE A 115 -4.90 7.89 0.38
C PHE A 115 -6.39 7.71 0.71
N ILE A 116 -6.74 6.54 1.21
CA ILE A 116 -8.10 6.21 1.65
C ILE A 116 -8.04 5.83 3.12
N GLN A 117 -8.79 6.55 3.94
CA GLN A 117 -8.95 6.21 5.33
C GLN A 117 -9.83 4.97 5.46
N MET A 118 -9.31 3.93 6.13
CA MET A 118 -9.97 2.63 6.31
C MET A 118 -10.11 2.30 7.80
N PRO A 119 -11.00 1.39 8.16
CA PRO A 119 -11.12 0.94 9.54
C PRO A 119 -9.78 0.47 10.13
N GLU A 120 -9.56 0.80 11.41
CA GLU A 120 -8.35 0.36 12.13
C GLU A 120 -8.32 -1.16 12.27
N ASN A 121 -7.18 -1.74 11.98
CA ASN A 121 -6.97 -3.19 12.01
C ASN A 121 -5.65 -3.61 12.67
N PHE A 122 -4.89 -2.66 13.22
CA PHE A 122 -3.67 -2.96 13.96
C PHE A 122 -3.99 -3.19 15.46
N ILE A 123 -4.72 -4.27 15.73
CA ILE A 123 -5.30 -4.63 17.03
C ILE A 123 -4.26 -4.91 18.14
N THR A 124 -2.99 -5.05 17.80
CA THR A 124 -1.92 -5.26 18.77
C THR A 124 -1.50 -3.97 19.48
N MET A 125 -1.85 -2.80 18.93
CA MET A 125 -1.50 -1.49 19.50
C MET A 125 -2.68 -0.53 19.64
N PHE A 126 -3.76 -0.73 18.89
CA PHE A 126 -4.91 0.17 18.87
C PHE A 126 -6.20 -0.60 19.09
N ASP A 127 -7.16 0.06 19.73
CA ASP A 127 -8.51 -0.44 19.80
C ASP A 127 -9.18 -0.40 18.43
N LEU A 128 -10.10 -1.34 18.23
CA LEU A 128 -10.92 -1.32 17.01
C LEU A 128 -11.84 -0.10 16.99
N ASP A 129 -12.04 0.45 15.81
CA ASP A 129 -13.05 1.47 15.59
C ASP A 129 -14.43 1.01 16.10
N SER A 130 -15.17 1.90 16.75
CA SER A 130 -16.57 1.64 17.06
C SER A 130 -17.36 1.29 15.79
N THR A 131 -18.44 0.54 15.92
CA THR A 131 -19.28 0.15 14.76
C THR A 131 -19.72 1.36 13.93
N LEU A 132 -20.04 2.48 14.60
CA LEU A 132 -20.43 3.72 13.93
C LEU A 132 -19.28 4.32 13.11
N LEU A 133 -18.09 4.42 13.70
CA LEU A 133 -16.91 4.97 13.05
C LEU A 133 -16.46 4.08 11.91
N ARG A 134 -16.43 2.76 12.10
CA ARG A 134 -16.12 1.78 11.07
C ARG A 134 -17.04 1.92 9.86
N ASN A 135 -18.35 1.95 10.08
CA ASN A 135 -19.32 2.08 9.00
C ASN A 135 -19.18 3.42 8.27
N LYS A 136 -18.92 4.51 8.99
CA LYS A 136 -18.64 5.82 8.39
C LYS A 136 -17.41 5.76 7.48
N LYS A 137 -16.27 5.23 7.97
CA LYS A 137 -15.04 5.09 7.16
C LYS A 137 -15.29 4.27 5.89
N LEU A 138 -16.06 3.17 5.96
CA LEU A 138 -16.38 2.35 4.80
C LEU A 138 -17.25 3.09 3.76
N VAL A 139 -18.26 3.84 4.21
CA VAL A 139 -19.09 4.65 3.31
C VAL A 139 -18.28 5.77 2.65
N ASP A 140 -17.41 6.44 3.42
CA ASP A 140 -16.56 7.52 2.90
C ASP A 140 -15.53 6.95 1.92
N ALA A 141 -14.95 5.78 2.19
CA ALA A 141 -14.05 5.09 1.27
C ALA A 141 -14.73 4.72 -0.06
N GLN A 142 -16.00 4.27 -0.03
CA GLN A 142 -16.77 3.99 -1.25
C GLN A 142 -16.98 5.24 -2.11
N LYS A 143 -17.25 6.39 -1.50
CA LYS A 143 -17.37 7.65 -2.24
C LYS A 143 -16.04 8.12 -2.81
N GLN A 144 -14.98 8.00 -2.01
CA GLN A 144 -13.64 8.45 -2.39
C GLN A 144 -13.08 7.60 -3.55
N ILE A 145 -13.29 6.28 -3.55
CA ILE A 145 -12.78 5.40 -4.60
C ILE A 145 -13.38 5.71 -5.97
N ILE A 146 -14.65 6.16 -6.04
CA ILE A 146 -15.28 6.60 -7.28
C ILE A 146 -14.51 7.78 -7.86
N LYS A 147 -14.25 8.81 -7.04
CA LYS A 147 -13.51 10.01 -7.44
C LYS A 147 -12.07 9.65 -7.87
N ILE A 148 -11.39 8.80 -7.11
CA ILE A 148 -10.03 8.33 -7.43
C ILE A 148 -10.02 7.63 -8.79
N ASN A 149 -10.99 6.78 -9.05
CA ASN A 149 -11.10 6.06 -10.31
C ASN A 149 -11.26 6.98 -11.51
N GLU A 150 -12.08 8.02 -11.41
CA GLU A 150 -12.23 9.03 -12.45
C GLU A 150 -10.93 9.80 -12.67
N GLN A 151 -10.25 10.21 -11.60
CA GLN A 151 -8.97 10.93 -11.69
C GLN A 151 -7.87 10.09 -12.35
N ILE A 152 -7.77 8.80 -12.00
CA ILE A 152 -6.82 7.88 -12.63
C ILE A 152 -7.19 7.63 -14.10
N LYS A 153 -8.49 7.49 -14.42
CA LYS A 153 -8.96 7.34 -15.80
C LYS A 153 -8.53 8.53 -16.67
N ASP A 154 -8.72 9.73 -16.15
CA ASP A 154 -8.38 10.99 -16.83
C ASP A 154 -6.88 11.31 -16.78
N ARG A 155 -6.05 10.45 -16.16
CA ARG A 155 -4.62 10.67 -15.94
C ARG A 155 -4.33 12.01 -15.28
N ARG A 156 -5.13 12.38 -14.28
CA ARG A 156 -4.95 13.63 -13.55
C ARG A 156 -3.58 13.65 -12.86
N LEU A 157 -2.98 14.83 -12.89
CA LEU A 157 -1.75 15.08 -12.15
C LEU A 157 -2.14 15.59 -10.76
N HIS A 158 -1.90 14.77 -9.76
CA HIS A 158 -2.05 15.13 -8.36
C HIS A 158 -0.85 14.59 -7.60
N ALA A 159 0.27 15.26 -7.80
CA ALA A 159 1.45 15.02 -6.99
C ALA A 159 1.19 15.58 -5.58
N PHE A 160 1.71 14.87 -4.58
CA PHE A 160 1.62 15.31 -3.19
C PHE A 160 2.14 16.75 -3.03
N ASP A 161 1.50 17.49 -2.16
CA ASP A 161 1.84 18.89 -1.86
C ASP A 161 3.11 18.94 -0.98
N LYS A 162 4.24 19.30 -1.59
CA LYS A 162 5.56 19.33 -0.95
C LYS A 162 5.63 20.29 0.25
N GLU A 163 4.73 21.27 0.30
CA GLU A 163 4.77 22.35 1.31
C GLU A 163 4.03 21.96 2.61
N LYS A 164 3.32 20.83 2.63
CA LYS A 164 2.47 20.44 3.78
C LYS A 164 3.14 19.58 4.84
N TYR A 165 4.37 19.15 4.66
CA TYR A 165 5.04 18.30 5.65
C TYR A 165 5.75 19.11 6.71
N ASN A 166 5.43 18.84 7.97
CA ASN A 166 6.10 19.43 9.13
C ASN A 166 7.24 18.51 9.64
N ILE A 167 8.06 19.04 10.58
CA ILE A 167 9.20 18.30 11.16
C ILE A 167 8.73 16.98 11.83
N SER A 168 7.55 16.98 12.46
CA SER A 168 6.98 15.77 13.08
C SER A 168 6.72 14.68 12.06
N ASP A 169 6.25 15.01 10.85
CA ASP A 169 5.98 14.03 9.80
C ASP A 169 7.26 13.37 9.29
N TYR A 170 8.33 14.15 9.15
CA TYR A 170 9.65 13.61 8.84
C TYR A 170 10.17 12.70 9.96
N PHE A 171 10.03 13.12 11.22
CA PHE A 171 10.45 12.31 12.35
C PHE A 171 9.71 10.98 12.41
N LYS A 172 8.37 10.98 12.25
CA LYS A 172 7.54 9.78 12.18
C LYS A 172 8.02 8.83 11.07
N THR A 173 8.13 9.33 9.84
CA THR A 173 8.43 8.51 8.67
C THR A 173 9.86 7.97 8.66
N TYR A 174 10.86 8.72 9.11
CA TYR A 174 12.26 8.35 8.97
C TYR A 174 12.89 7.78 10.25
N ILE A 175 12.41 8.19 11.43
CA ILE A 175 12.96 7.74 12.72
C ILE A 175 12.05 6.75 13.39
N VAL A 176 10.78 7.11 13.67
CA VAL A 176 9.84 6.25 14.39
C VAL A 176 9.61 4.94 13.62
N LYS A 177 9.52 4.99 12.29
CA LYS A 177 9.44 3.78 11.46
C LYS A 177 10.58 2.79 11.75
N LYS A 178 11.83 3.25 11.82
CA LYS A 178 12.97 2.36 12.09
C LYS A 178 12.86 1.70 13.45
N LEU A 179 12.51 2.48 14.46
CA LEU A 179 12.31 1.99 15.83
C LEU A 179 11.14 1.01 15.90
N PHE A 180 10.05 1.29 15.21
CA PHE A 180 8.90 0.40 15.13
C PHE A 180 9.28 -0.99 14.59
N TYR A 181 10.04 -1.05 13.50
CA TYR A 181 10.47 -2.33 12.95
C TYR A 181 11.46 -3.09 13.84
N ILE A 182 12.26 -2.39 14.64
CA ILE A 182 13.20 -3.01 15.57
C ILE A 182 12.47 -3.55 16.80
N PHE A 183 11.54 -2.78 17.38
CA PHE A 183 10.98 -3.08 18.69
C PHE A 183 9.57 -3.67 18.66
N CYS A 184 8.78 -3.39 17.62
CA CYS A 184 7.34 -3.73 17.58
C CYS A 184 7.00 -4.89 16.64
N MET A 185 7.91 -5.32 15.76
CA MET A 185 7.64 -6.35 14.75
C MET A 185 8.15 -7.75 15.13
N GLY A 186 8.49 -7.96 16.40
CA GLY A 186 8.90 -9.28 16.89
C GLY A 186 7.71 -10.25 16.97
N THR A 187 7.95 -11.52 16.62
CA THR A 187 6.93 -12.59 16.65
C THR A 187 6.98 -13.43 17.93
N SER A 188 7.94 -13.19 18.82
CA SER A 188 8.18 -13.99 20.04
C SER A 188 7.00 -14.02 21.03
N LYS A 189 6.08 -13.04 20.93
CA LYS A 189 4.88 -12.95 21.78
C LYS A 189 3.66 -13.70 21.20
N PHE A 190 3.75 -14.23 19.98
CA PHE A 190 2.68 -15.01 19.39
C PHE A 190 2.78 -16.46 19.90
N SER A 191 1.66 -16.97 20.39
CA SER A 191 1.52 -18.36 20.82
C SER A 191 0.23 -18.95 20.28
N VAL A 192 0.22 -20.25 20.13
CA VAL A 192 -0.97 -21.03 19.77
C VAL A 192 -1.40 -21.80 20.99
N ASP A 193 -2.63 -21.66 21.41
CA ASP A 193 -3.21 -22.36 22.54
C ASP A 193 -3.84 -23.71 22.15
N ASN A 194 -4.36 -24.44 23.14
CA ASN A 194 -4.95 -25.75 22.96
C ASN A 194 -6.30 -25.75 22.20
N ASN A 195 -6.86 -24.58 21.88
CA ASN A 195 -8.08 -24.45 21.05
C ASN A 195 -7.77 -24.57 19.56
N CYS A 196 -6.50 -24.59 19.18
CA CYS A 196 -6.12 -24.80 17.80
C CYS A 196 -6.39 -26.25 17.37
N ASN A 197 -7.30 -26.40 16.42
CA ASN A 197 -7.63 -27.70 15.82
C ASN A 197 -6.83 -28.03 14.54
N SER A 198 -5.78 -27.28 14.25
CA SER A 198 -4.90 -27.45 13.08
C SER A 198 -5.62 -27.37 11.70
N CYS A 199 -6.74 -26.67 11.61
CA CYS A 199 -7.52 -26.57 10.33
C CYS A 199 -6.77 -25.85 9.20
N GLY A 200 -5.64 -25.21 9.45
CA GLY A 200 -4.82 -24.51 8.45
C GLY A 200 -5.45 -23.23 7.87
N LEU A 201 -6.57 -22.73 8.42
CA LEU A 201 -7.22 -21.52 7.90
C LEU A 201 -6.30 -20.31 7.97
N CYS A 202 -5.57 -20.16 9.07
CA CYS A 202 -4.61 -19.05 9.26
C CYS A 202 -3.52 -19.01 8.18
N THR A 203 -3.04 -20.17 7.71
CA THR A 203 -2.03 -20.25 6.65
C THR A 203 -2.60 -19.98 5.27
N LYS A 204 -3.92 -20.20 5.06
CA LYS A 204 -4.59 -19.94 3.80
C LYS A 204 -4.96 -18.47 3.61
N VAL A 205 -5.30 -17.77 4.70
CA VAL A 205 -5.68 -16.35 4.65
C VAL A 205 -4.49 -15.40 4.81
N CYS A 206 -3.40 -15.89 5.37
CA CYS A 206 -2.18 -15.11 5.54
C CYS A 206 -1.56 -14.79 4.16
N PRO A 207 -1.23 -13.53 3.87
CA PRO A 207 -0.58 -13.16 2.59
C PRO A 207 0.88 -13.64 2.48
N PHE A 208 1.46 -14.16 3.56
CA PHE A 208 2.84 -14.66 3.66
C PHE A 208 2.93 -16.18 3.70
#